data_dcdfd245e33e745696df8be4398ebfa4
#
_entry.id   dcdfd245e33e745696df8be4398ebfa4
#
_cell.length_a   1.000
_cell.length_b   1.000
_cell.length_c   1.000
_cell.angle_alpha   90.00
_cell.angle_beta   90.00
_cell.angle_gamma   90.00
#
_symmetry.space_group_name_H-M   'P 1'
#
loop_
_entity.id
_entity.type
_entity.pdbx_description
1 polymer ?
#
loop_
_entity_poly.entity_id
_entity_poly.type
_entity_poly.pdbx_seq_one_letter_code
_entity_poly.pdbx_strand_id
1 'polypeptide(L)'
;MNVPLALAALTAQAAEPARLREIPYNYTSFSDREIVLRLLGARAWEILAQLRTERHTGRSARMLYEVLGDIWVVRRNPYLQDDLLDNPRRRRLLVEALHHRLAEIEKRRTPQDDPARDAMVGELLAAARRAVEAFDRSFAKVAELRRRAARSLSRHTHKDNIKFDGLSRVSHVTDATDWRVEFPLVVLTPDTEAEMAALVKGCIELGLTIIPRGGGTGYTGGAIPLDWKSAVINTEKLITLGAVERIRLPGLDREVPTIHTEAGVVTQRVADAAEAAGLVFACDPTSAEASCIGGNIAMNAGGKKAVLWGTALDNLASWRMVTPEGEWLEVTRLNHNLGKIHDAELASFELKYFDASGQRALRTERLDIPGATFRKAGLGKDVTDKFLAGLPGVQKEGCDGLITSARWVLHRMPEHTRTVCLEFFGHAKDAVPSIVEIKDFMFAEARRTGVLLAGLEHLDDRYLRAVGYTTKSKRGGLPKMVLIGDITGDDPDAVARAASEVVRIANSRSGEGFTAVAADARKKFWADRKKTAAISRHTNAFKINEDVVIPLPRMAEYTDGIERINIELSLRNKIELAGEL
;
A
#
# COMPACT_ATOMS: atom_id res chain seq x y z
N MET A 1 17.01 -5.86 -29.80
CA MET A 1 17.08 -7.19 -30.40
C MET A 1 16.26 -8.16 -29.57
N ASN A 2 15.19 -8.69 -30.12
CA ASN A 2 14.32 -9.79 -29.66
C ASN A 2 13.81 -9.82 -28.20
N VAL A 3 13.05 -8.79 -27.82
CA VAL A 3 12.17 -8.80 -26.64
C VAL A 3 10.75 -9.38 -26.91
N PRO A 4 10.29 -9.65 -28.16
CA PRO A 4 8.91 -10.10 -28.37
C PRO A 4 8.62 -11.56 -28.04
N LEU A 5 9.62 -12.45 -28.02
CA LEU A 5 9.40 -13.90 -27.83
C LEU A 5 9.26 -14.31 -26.35
N ALA A 6 9.91 -13.59 -25.43
CA ALA A 6 9.78 -13.83 -23.99
C ALA A 6 8.43 -13.36 -23.42
N LEU A 7 7.88 -12.26 -23.97
CA LEU A 7 6.55 -11.77 -23.60
C LEU A 7 5.42 -12.68 -24.09
N ALA A 8 5.57 -13.26 -25.29
CA ALA A 8 4.60 -14.21 -25.85
C ALA A 8 4.58 -15.55 -25.11
N ALA A 9 5.73 -16.00 -24.58
CA ALA A 9 5.80 -17.21 -23.76
C ALA A 9 5.21 -17.01 -22.34
N LEU A 10 5.30 -15.79 -21.78
CA LEU A 10 4.64 -15.43 -20.53
C LEU A 10 3.11 -15.28 -20.67
N THR A 11 2.64 -14.85 -21.83
CA THR A 11 1.20 -14.74 -22.11
C THR A 11 0.54 -16.07 -22.46
N ALA A 12 1.28 -17.07 -22.95
CA ALA A 12 0.75 -18.40 -23.25
C ALA A 12 0.53 -19.29 -22.00
N GLN A 13 1.07 -18.94 -20.83
CA GLN A 13 0.82 -19.62 -19.56
C GLN A 13 -0.18 -18.90 -18.64
N ALA A 14 -0.69 -17.75 -19.05
CA ALA A 14 -1.73 -17.02 -18.31
C ALA A 14 -3.14 -17.52 -18.70
N ALA A 15 -3.40 -18.81 -18.49
CA ALA A 15 -4.69 -19.43 -18.85
C ALA A 15 -5.80 -19.26 -17.82
N GLU A 16 -5.60 -18.51 -16.73
CA GLU A 16 -6.70 -18.12 -15.83
C GLU A 16 -6.68 -16.61 -15.62
N PRO A 17 -7.79 -15.91 -15.92
CA PRO A 17 -7.88 -14.50 -15.58
C PRO A 17 -7.72 -14.34 -14.08
N ALA A 18 -6.85 -13.42 -13.67
CA ALA A 18 -6.68 -13.06 -12.28
C ALA A 18 -8.04 -12.70 -11.67
N ARG A 19 -8.52 -13.49 -10.71
CA ARG A 19 -9.85 -13.35 -10.13
C ARG A 19 -9.86 -12.33 -9.01
N LEU A 20 -9.42 -11.14 -9.30
CA LEU A 20 -9.42 -10.03 -8.36
C LEU A 20 -10.83 -9.71 -7.83
N ARG A 21 -11.87 -10.01 -8.62
CA ARG A 21 -13.28 -9.81 -8.20
C ARG A 21 -13.77 -10.77 -7.12
N GLU A 22 -13.07 -11.88 -6.92
CA GLU A 22 -13.42 -12.89 -5.92
C GLU A 22 -12.47 -12.90 -4.72
N ILE A 23 -11.65 -11.86 -4.55
CA ILE A 23 -10.87 -11.67 -3.32
C ILE A 23 -11.87 -11.40 -2.21
N PRO A 24 -12.00 -12.30 -1.23
CA PRO A 24 -13.07 -12.16 -0.25
C PRO A 24 -12.76 -11.03 0.72
N TYR A 25 -13.80 -10.36 1.09
CA TYR A 25 -13.81 -9.41 2.19
C TYR A 25 -13.34 -10.04 3.50
N ASN A 26 -13.72 -11.29 3.67
CA ASN A 26 -13.26 -12.19 4.71
C ASN A 26 -12.57 -13.36 4.02
N TYR A 27 -11.29 -13.57 4.22
CA TYR A 27 -10.54 -14.62 3.54
C TYR A 27 -10.87 -16.04 3.99
N THR A 28 -11.81 -16.23 4.90
CA THR A 28 -12.46 -17.51 5.16
C THR A 28 -13.69 -17.73 4.27
N SER A 29 -14.23 -16.67 3.66
CA SER A 29 -15.46 -16.69 2.88
C SER A 29 -15.16 -16.64 1.39
N PHE A 30 -14.90 -17.79 0.78
CA PHE A 30 -14.83 -17.93 -0.66
C PHE A 30 -16.13 -18.53 -1.19
N SER A 31 -16.46 -18.24 -2.45
CA SER A 31 -17.56 -18.91 -3.12
C SER A 31 -17.26 -20.40 -3.30
N ASP A 32 -18.29 -21.23 -3.35
CA ASP A 32 -18.17 -22.66 -3.67
C ASP A 32 -17.36 -22.87 -4.95
N ARG A 33 -17.59 -22.00 -5.95
CA ARG A 33 -16.88 -22.02 -7.22
C ARG A 33 -15.38 -21.86 -7.03
N GLU A 34 -14.95 -20.87 -6.24
CA GLU A 34 -13.53 -20.61 -5.99
C GLU A 34 -12.88 -21.77 -5.23
N ILE A 35 -13.57 -22.32 -4.24
CA ILE A 35 -13.09 -23.49 -3.49
C ILE A 35 -12.88 -24.68 -4.40
N VAL A 36 -13.87 -25.01 -5.24
CA VAL A 36 -13.78 -26.12 -6.20
C VAL A 36 -12.65 -25.92 -7.19
N LEU A 37 -12.57 -24.73 -7.79
CA LEU A 37 -11.52 -24.42 -8.76
C LEU A 37 -10.11 -24.53 -8.18
N ARG A 38 -9.90 -24.05 -6.96
CA ARG A 38 -8.58 -24.12 -6.29
C ARG A 38 -8.21 -25.50 -5.79
N LEU A 39 -9.18 -26.31 -5.40
CA LEU A 39 -8.93 -27.64 -4.85
C LEU A 39 -8.99 -28.75 -5.89
N LEU A 40 -9.91 -28.66 -6.85
CA LEU A 40 -10.21 -29.71 -7.82
C LEU A 40 -9.94 -29.34 -9.27
N GLY A 41 -9.85 -28.03 -9.59
CA GLY A 41 -9.62 -27.53 -10.93
C GLY A 41 -10.90 -27.20 -11.73
N ALA A 42 -10.74 -26.59 -12.91
CA ALA A 42 -11.84 -26.09 -13.74
C ALA A 42 -12.80 -27.18 -14.19
N ARG A 43 -12.27 -28.34 -14.60
CA ARG A 43 -13.08 -29.49 -15.04
C ARG A 43 -14.07 -29.96 -13.96
N ALA A 44 -13.67 -29.99 -12.71
CA ALA A 44 -14.54 -30.36 -11.62
C ALA A 44 -15.69 -29.35 -11.43
N TRP A 45 -15.43 -28.05 -11.64
CA TRP A 45 -16.48 -27.04 -11.62
C TRP A 45 -17.49 -27.21 -12.75
N GLU A 46 -17.03 -27.47 -13.97
CA GLU A 46 -17.90 -27.76 -15.13
C GLU A 46 -18.84 -28.94 -14.85
N ILE A 47 -18.29 -30.05 -14.34
CA ILE A 47 -19.07 -31.22 -13.97
C ILE A 47 -20.12 -30.87 -12.90
N LEU A 48 -19.74 -30.13 -11.85
CA LEU A 48 -20.67 -29.72 -10.81
C LEU A 48 -21.75 -28.78 -11.34
N ALA A 49 -21.42 -27.89 -12.26
CA ALA A 49 -22.38 -26.99 -12.90
C ALA A 49 -23.41 -27.80 -13.73
N GLN A 50 -22.95 -28.78 -14.51
CA GLN A 50 -23.82 -29.69 -15.28
C GLN A 50 -24.75 -30.49 -14.35
N LEU A 51 -24.22 -31.11 -13.30
CA LEU A 51 -25.03 -31.90 -12.35
C LEU A 51 -26.05 -31.02 -11.60
N ARG A 52 -25.81 -29.74 -11.40
CA ARG A 52 -26.77 -28.79 -10.80
C ARG A 52 -27.93 -28.46 -11.75
N THR A 53 -27.66 -28.22 -13.02
CA THR A 53 -28.72 -27.94 -14.01
C THR A 53 -29.69 -29.10 -14.18
N GLU A 54 -29.22 -30.32 -14.03
CA GLU A 54 -30.03 -31.54 -14.05
C GLU A 54 -30.79 -31.80 -12.74
N ARG A 55 -30.73 -30.91 -11.74
CA ARG A 55 -31.33 -31.03 -10.40
C ARG A 55 -30.92 -32.29 -9.62
N HIS A 56 -29.79 -32.86 -9.90
CA HIS A 56 -29.27 -34.06 -9.26
C HIS A 56 -28.36 -33.76 -8.05
N THR A 57 -28.59 -32.64 -7.34
CA THR A 57 -27.82 -32.28 -6.14
C THR A 57 -28.52 -32.84 -4.91
N GLY A 58 -27.93 -33.85 -4.31
CA GLY A 58 -28.42 -34.51 -3.13
C GLY A 58 -27.39 -34.61 -2.03
N ARG A 59 -27.56 -35.57 -1.14
CA ARG A 59 -26.68 -35.80 0.03
C ARG A 59 -25.22 -36.01 -0.36
N SER A 60 -24.91 -36.62 -1.50
CA SER A 60 -23.56 -36.85 -1.98
C SER A 60 -22.84 -35.55 -2.34
N ALA A 61 -23.52 -34.62 -3.04
CA ALA A 61 -22.97 -33.29 -3.35
C ALA A 61 -22.68 -32.51 -2.07
N ARG A 62 -23.62 -32.51 -1.11
CA ARG A 62 -23.42 -31.86 0.20
C ARG A 62 -22.18 -32.41 0.91
N MET A 63 -22.00 -33.71 0.96
CA MET A 63 -20.84 -34.35 1.59
C MET A 63 -19.52 -33.96 0.89
N LEU A 64 -19.52 -33.83 -0.46
CA LEU A 64 -18.35 -33.36 -1.20
C LEU A 64 -18.00 -31.93 -0.80
N TYR A 65 -18.99 -31.02 -0.74
CA TYR A 65 -18.76 -29.65 -0.30
C TYR A 65 -18.28 -29.55 1.16
N GLU A 66 -18.75 -30.42 2.04
CA GLU A 66 -18.27 -30.53 3.42
C GLU A 66 -16.79 -30.94 3.46
N VAL A 67 -16.35 -31.90 2.62
CA VAL A 67 -14.94 -32.28 2.50
C VAL A 67 -14.08 -31.11 2.02
N LEU A 68 -14.52 -30.44 0.97
CA LEU A 68 -13.78 -29.29 0.41
C LEU A 68 -13.77 -28.11 1.39
N GLY A 69 -14.88 -27.86 2.08
CA GLY A 69 -15.02 -26.83 3.09
C GLY A 69 -14.07 -27.03 4.27
N ASP A 70 -13.98 -28.27 4.80
CA ASP A 70 -13.06 -28.59 5.90
C ASP A 70 -11.60 -28.35 5.50
N ILE A 71 -11.17 -28.80 4.30
CA ILE A 71 -9.83 -28.52 3.77
C ILE A 71 -9.61 -27.00 3.64
N TRP A 72 -10.61 -26.30 3.10
CA TRP A 72 -10.53 -24.87 2.89
C TRP A 72 -10.41 -24.09 4.19
N VAL A 73 -11.23 -24.38 5.18
CA VAL A 73 -11.18 -23.72 6.50
C VAL A 73 -9.80 -23.89 7.15
N VAL A 74 -9.21 -25.09 7.10
CA VAL A 74 -7.87 -25.30 7.63
C VAL A 74 -6.83 -24.51 6.86
N ARG A 75 -6.88 -24.53 5.51
CA ARG A 75 -5.94 -23.76 4.69
C ARG A 75 -6.01 -22.24 4.91
N ARG A 76 -7.20 -21.75 5.28
CA ARG A 76 -7.46 -20.33 5.50
C ARG A 76 -7.47 -19.93 6.98
N ASN A 77 -7.05 -20.81 7.88
CA ASN A 77 -6.96 -20.54 9.31
C ASN A 77 -5.59 -20.96 9.86
N PRO A 78 -4.67 -20.02 10.09
CA PRO A 78 -3.32 -20.32 10.59
C PRO A 78 -3.30 -21.02 11.94
N TYR A 79 -4.27 -20.76 12.82
CA TYR A 79 -4.35 -21.40 14.12
C TYR A 79 -4.70 -22.90 13.99
N LEU A 80 -5.62 -23.26 13.07
CA LEU A 80 -5.92 -24.64 12.78
C LEU A 80 -4.74 -25.35 12.08
N GLN A 81 -4.02 -24.64 11.22
CA GLN A 81 -2.80 -25.18 10.62
C GLN A 81 -1.76 -25.52 11.68
N ASP A 82 -1.52 -24.61 12.62
CA ASP A 82 -0.54 -24.79 13.69
C ASP A 82 -0.97 -25.94 14.61
N ASP A 83 -2.23 -26.00 15.02
CA ASP A 83 -2.75 -27.12 15.82
C ASP A 83 -2.58 -28.48 15.13
N LEU A 84 -2.84 -28.58 13.82
CA LEU A 84 -2.70 -29.83 13.09
C LEU A 84 -1.23 -30.16 12.74
N LEU A 85 -0.33 -29.17 12.71
CA LEU A 85 1.11 -29.39 12.62
C LEU A 85 1.65 -29.97 13.93
N ASP A 86 1.23 -29.41 15.07
CA ASP A 86 1.70 -29.79 16.40
C ASP A 86 1.03 -31.07 16.93
N ASN A 87 -0.14 -31.43 16.36
CA ASN A 87 -0.93 -32.57 16.80
C ASN A 87 -1.20 -33.58 15.68
N PRO A 88 -0.23 -34.46 15.34
CA PRO A 88 -0.37 -35.45 14.26
C PRO A 88 -1.53 -36.41 14.41
N ARG A 89 -1.96 -36.71 15.65
CA ARG A 89 -3.13 -37.59 15.91
C ARG A 89 -4.42 -36.92 15.44
N ARG A 90 -4.63 -35.64 15.78
CA ARG A 90 -5.81 -34.88 15.32
C ARG A 90 -5.83 -34.75 13.80
N ARG A 91 -4.68 -34.46 13.19
CA ARG A 91 -4.55 -34.41 11.73
C ARG A 91 -4.97 -35.73 11.09
N ARG A 92 -4.47 -36.86 11.59
CA ARG A 92 -4.83 -38.18 11.08
C ARG A 92 -6.32 -38.43 11.16
N LEU A 93 -6.95 -38.18 12.31
CA LEU A 93 -8.40 -38.33 12.49
C LEU A 93 -9.21 -37.47 11.52
N LEU A 94 -8.77 -36.25 11.27
CA LEU A 94 -9.39 -35.37 10.26
C LEU A 94 -9.29 -35.98 8.86
N VAL A 95 -8.12 -36.42 8.44
CA VAL A 95 -7.88 -36.99 7.11
C VAL A 95 -8.69 -38.29 6.93
N GLU A 96 -8.75 -39.13 7.96
CA GLU A 96 -9.59 -40.35 7.98
C GLU A 96 -11.07 -40.00 7.83
N ALA A 97 -11.56 -38.96 8.51
CA ALA A 97 -12.95 -38.51 8.39
C ALA A 97 -13.28 -37.97 6.99
N LEU A 98 -12.33 -37.25 6.34
CA LEU A 98 -12.50 -36.80 4.97
C LEU A 98 -12.56 -37.96 3.98
N HIS A 99 -11.69 -38.94 4.10
CA HIS A 99 -11.73 -40.16 3.28
C HIS A 99 -13.00 -41.00 3.52
N HIS A 100 -13.49 -41.09 4.77
CA HIS A 100 -14.72 -41.76 5.09
C HIS A 100 -15.91 -41.12 4.35
N ARG A 101 -16.05 -39.80 4.36
CA ARG A 101 -17.12 -39.11 3.61
C ARG A 101 -17.05 -39.38 2.11
N LEU A 102 -15.84 -39.39 1.52
CA LEU A 102 -15.67 -39.74 0.10
C LEU A 102 -16.07 -41.21 -0.19
N ALA A 103 -15.74 -42.11 0.72
CA ALA A 103 -16.16 -43.51 0.60
C ALA A 103 -17.69 -43.68 0.70
N GLU A 104 -18.36 -42.89 1.54
CA GLU A 104 -19.82 -42.87 1.62
C GLU A 104 -20.50 -42.33 0.35
N ILE A 105 -19.87 -41.42 -0.38
CA ILE A 105 -20.33 -40.98 -1.71
C ILE A 105 -20.12 -42.10 -2.73
N GLU A 106 -18.98 -42.79 -2.71
CA GLU A 106 -18.67 -43.91 -3.60
C GLU A 106 -19.73 -45.03 -3.47
N LYS A 107 -20.14 -45.41 -2.24
CA LYS A 107 -21.18 -46.42 -1.99
C LYS A 107 -22.55 -46.06 -2.59
N ARG A 108 -22.81 -44.81 -2.90
CA ARG A 108 -24.09 -44.33 -3.44
C ARG A 108 -24.07 -44.16 -4.96
N ARG A 109 -23.02 -44.56 -5.61
CA ARG A 109 -22.96 -44.58 -7.08
C ARG A 109 -23.89 -45.65 -7.62
N THR A 110 -24.54 -45.32 -8.73
CA THR A 110 -25.45 -46.22 -9.46
C THR A 110 -25.06 -46.29 -10.94
N PRO A 111 -23.97 -47.02 -11.28
CA PRO A 111 -23.45 -47.08 -12.66
C PRO A 111 -24.45 -47.61 -13.67
N GLN A 112 -25.39 -48.45 -13.19
CA GLN A 112 -26.39 -49.09 -14.06
C GLN A 112 -27.54 -48.14 -14.46
N ASP A 113 -27.82 -47.10 -13.64
CA ASP A 113 -28.95 -46.20 -13.88
C ASP A 113 -28.59 -45.12 -14.93
N ASP A 114 -27.38 -44.54 -14.82
CA ASP A 114 -26.85 -43.50 -15.71
C ASP A 114 -25.33 -43.57 -15.78
N PRO A 115 -24.77 -44.34 -16.74
CA PRO A 115 -23.33 -44.52 -16.85
C PRO A 115 -22.53 -43.21 -17.09
N ALA A 116 -23.12 -42.25 -17.82
CA ALA A 116 -22.44 -40.99 -18.15
C ALA A 116 -22.33 -40.12 -16.90
N ARG A 117 -23.39 -39.99 -16.14
CA ARG A 117 -23.42 -39.28 -14.85
C ARG A 117 -22.51 -39.96 -13.83
N ASP A 118 -22.54 -41.28 -13.75
CA ASP A 118 -21.70 -42.04 -12.83
C ASP A 118 -20.21 -41.82 -13.14
N ALA A 119 -19.82 -41.75 -14.42
CA ALA A 119 -18.46 -41.42 -14.83
C ALA A 119 -18.04 -40.03 -14.34
N MET A 120 -18.90 -39.02 -14.46
CA MET A 120 -18.64 -37.66 -13.94
C MET A 120 -18.46 -37.66 -12.41
N VAL A 121 -19.30 -38.36 -11.68
CA VAL A 121 -19.17 -38.51 -10.23
C VAL A 121 -17.85 -39.21 -9.87
N GLY A 122 -17.46 -40.23 -10.62
CA GLY A 122 -16.19 -40.93 -10.45
C GLY A 122 -14.98 -39.99 -10.64
N GLU A 123 -15.03 -39.13 -11.66
CA GLU A 123 -14.00 -38.11 -11.91
C GLU A 123 -13.88 -37.09 -10.75
N LEU A 124 -15.02 -36.61 -10.24
CA LEU A 124 -15.05 -35.73 -9.07
C LEU A 124 -14.48 -36.38 -7.81
N LEU A 125 -14.85 -37.63 -7.55
CA LEU A 125 -14.34 -38.39 -6.39
C LEU A 125 -12.82 -38.60 -6.49
N ALA A 126 -12.33 -38.96 -7.67
CA ALA A 126 -10.89 -39.09 -7.90
C ALA A 126 -10.15 -37.78 -7.67
N ALA A 127 -10.70 -36.66 -8.15
CA ALA A 127 -10.14 -35.33 -7.89
C ALA A 127 -10.18 -34.98 -6.39
N ALA A 128 -11.28 -35.25 -5.70
CA ALA A 128 -11.41 -34.98 -4.26
C ALA A 128 -10.43 -35.82 -3.41
N ARG A 129 -10.22 -37.10 -3.74
CA ARG A 129 -9.22 -37.96 -3.09
C ARG A 129 -7.82 -37.38 -3.25
N ARG A 130 -7.45 -36.97 -4.48
CA ARG A 130 -6.15 -36.31 -4.72
C ARG A 130 -6.01 -35.02 -3.91
N ALA A 131 -7.09 -34.25 -3.75
CA ALA A 131 -7.09 -33.04 -2.94
C ALA A 131 -6.88 -33.33 -1.45
N VAL A 132 -7.52 -34.35 -0.88
CA VAL A 132 -7.32 -34.80 0.51
C VAL A 132 -5.88 -35.27 0.73
N GLU A 133 -5.34 -36.08 -0.18
CA GLU A 133 -3.95 -36.53 -0.11
C GLU A 133 -2.94 -35.38 -0.24
N ALA A 134 -3.21 -34.42 -1.13
CA ALA A 134 -2.38 -33.23 -1.28
C ALA A 134 -2.42 -32.35 -0.03
N PHE A 135 -3.59 -32.24 0.59
CA PHE A 135 -3.79 -31.56 1.87
C PHE A 135 -2.94 -32.20 2.98
N ASP A 136 -3.02 -33.53 3.17
CA ASP A 136 -2.22 -34.21 4.20
C ASP A 136 -0.71 -34.05 3.94
N ARG A 137 -0.26 -34.27 2.70
CA ARG A 137 1.16 -34.08 2.32
C ARG A 137 1.67 -32.65 2.54
N SER A 138 0.77 -31.65 2.50
CA SER A 138 1.16 -30.25 2.68
C SER A 138 1.73 -29.98 4.07
N PHE A 139 1.26 -30.66 5.11
CA PHE A 139 1.76 -30.48 6.48
C PHE A 139 3.22 -30.89 6.63
N ALA A 140 3.63 -32.01 6.00
CA ALA A 140 5.02 -32.45 6.03
C ALA A 140 5.94 -31.42 5.33
N LYS A 141 5.49 -30.86 4.20
CA LYS A 141 6.22 -29.82 3.48
C LYS A 141 6.38 -28.54 4.31
N VAL A 142 5.30 -28.09 4.93
CA VAL A 142 5.33 -26.88 5.78
C VAL A 142 6.20 -27.10 7.01
N ALA A 143 6.07 -28.24 7.70
CA ALA A 143 6.89 -28.58 8.86
C ALA A 143 8.39 -28.62 8.52
N GLU A 144 8.75 -29.21 7.38
CA GLU A 144 10.14 -29.27 6.93
C GLU A 144 10.67 -27.87 6.60
N LEU A 145 9.92 -27.07 5.87
CA LEU A 145 10.33 -25.71 5.52
C LEU A 145 10.47 -24.82 6.76
N ARG A 146 9.54 -24.93 7.74
CA ARG A 146 9.63 -24.20 9.03
C ARG A 146 10.90 -24.61 9.80
N ARG A 147 11.23 -25.90 9.87
CA ARG A 147 12.46 -26.38 10.52
C ARG A 147 13.73 -25.85 9.83
N ARG A 148 13.75 -25.87 8.50
CA ARG A 148 14.87 -25.32 7.72
C ARG A 148 14.99 -23.81 7.93
N ALA A 149 13.88 -23.07 7.87
CA ALA A 149 13.84 -21.64 8.09
C ALA A 149 14.31 -21.28 9.52
N ALA A 150 13.78 -21.96 10.54
CA ALA A 150 14.20 -21.74 11.92
C ALA A 150 15.70 -21.97 12.11
N ARG A 151 16.26 -23.05 11.53
CA ARG A 151 17.69 -23.39 11.63
C ARG A 151 18.59 -22.40 10.88
N SER A 152 18.19 -21.99 9.68
CA SER A 152 18.97 -21.07 8.86
C SER A 152 18.94 -19.66 9.44
N LEU A 153 17.75 -19.12 9.69
CA LEU A 153 17.55 -17.73 10.06
C LEU A 153 17.99 -17.42 11.51
N SER A 154 17.91 -18.40 12.44
CA SER A 154 18.38 -18.20 13.82
C SER A 154 19.90 -18.02 13.96
N ARG A 155 20.66 -18.13 12.87
CA ARG A 155 22.08 -17.77 12.82
C ARG A 155 22.30 -16.26 12.68
N HIS A 156 21.25 -15.55 12.26
CA HIS A 156 21.30 -14.15 11.84
C HIS A 156 20.44 -13.21 12.69
N THR A 157 19.50 -13.77 13.45
CA THR A 157 18.64 -13.01 14.36
C THR A 157 18.27 -13.87 15.58
N HIS A 158 17.74 -13.24 16.61
CA HIS A 158 17.23 -13.95 17.78
C HIS A 158 16.03 -14.84 17.40
N LYS A 159 15.88 -16.00 18.06
CA LYS A 159 14.81 -16.97 17.74
C LYS A 159 13.42 -16.39 17.86
N ASP A 160 13.20 -15.48 18.82
CA ASP A 160 11.91 -14.82 19.05
C ASP A 160 11.51 -13.85 17.91
N ASN A 161 12.48 -13.53 17.03
CA ASN A 161 12.26 -12.73 15.84
C ASN A 161 11.76 -13.55 14.65
N ILE A 162 11.72 -14.89 14.77
CA ILE A 162 11.30 -15.82 13.72
C ILE A 162 9.96 -16.41 14.12
N LYS A 163 8.87 -15.78 13.68
CA LYS A 163 7.51 -16.05 14.15
C LYS A 163 6.74 -16.88 13.12
N PHE A 164 6.36 -18.11 13.51
CA PHE A 164 5.52 -18.99 12.68
C PHE A 164 4.08 -19.08 13.18
N ASP A 165 3.80 -18.51 14.34
CA ASP A 165 2.51 -18.63 15.01
C ASP A 165 1.36 -17.95 14.26
N GLY A 166 0.14 -18.42 14.52
CA GLY A 166 -1.05 -17.94 13.85
C GLY A 166 -1.30 -16.44 14.05
N LEU A 167 -1.04 -15.88 15.23
CA LEU A 167 -1.26 -14.47 15.52
C LEU A 167 -0.35 -13.58 14.67
N SER A 168 0.95 -13.87 14.65
CA SER A 168 1.92 -13.13 13.85
C SER A 168 1.58 -13.18 12.37
N ARG A 169 1.17 -14.33 11.86
CA ARG A 169 0.80 -14.52 10.45
C ARG A 169 -0.48 -13.77 10.09
N VAL A 170 -1.49 -13.78 10.95
CA VAL A 170 -2.76 -13.05 10.73
C VAL A 170 -2.56 -11.54 10.75
N SER A 171 -1.74 -11.02 11.68
CA SER A 171 -1.49 -9.58 11.78
C SER A 171 -0.71 -9.00 10.61
N HIS A 172 -0.10 -9.86 9.76
CA HIS A 172 0.71 -9.45 8.62
C HIS A 172 0.13 -9.88 7.26
N VAL A 173 -1.17 -10.18 7.19
CA VAL A 173 -1.84 -10.66 5.98
C VAL A 173 -2.49 -9.56 5.14
N THR A 174 -2.64 -8.36 5.69
CA THR A 174 -3.35 -7.24 5.06
C THR A 174 -2.59 -5.93 5.17
N ASP A 175 -2.91 -5.00 4.32
CA ASP A 175 -2.55 -3.57 4.43
C ASP A 175 -3.82 -2.70 4.44
N ALA A 176 -3.73 -1.42 4.09
CA ALA A 176 -4.89 -0.53 4.07
C ALA A 176 -5.85 -0.75 2.88
N THR A 177 -5.55 -1.67 1.95
CA THR A 177 -6.48 -2.10 0.88
C THR A 177 -7.56 -3.05 1.38
N ASP A 178 -7.42 -3.61 2.59
CA ASP A 178 -8.22 -4.71 3.13
C ASP A 178 -8.11 -6.03 2.36
N TRP A 179 -7.21 -6.13 1.41
CA TRP A 179 -6.95 -7.37 0.70
C TRP A 179 -6.28 -8.40 1.59
N ARG A 180 -6.70 -9.67 1.46
CA ARG A 180 -6.19 -10.81 2.23
C ARG A 180 -6.09 -11.99 1.30
N VAL A 181 -4.93 -12.17 0.67
CA VAL A 181 -4.76 -13.19 -0.36
C VAL A 181 -4.22 -14.49 0.21
N GLU A 182 -3.10 -14.45 0.93
CA GLU A 182 -2.49 -15.63 1.52
C GLU A 182 -1.77 -15.30 2.84
N PHE A 183 -1.54 -16.31 3.68
CA PHE A 183 -0.75 -16.15 4.89
C PHE A 183 0.73 -16.37 4.60
N PRO A 184 1.63 -15.56 5.17
CA PRO A 184 3.06 -15.82 5.05
C PRO A 184 3.45 -17.12 5.79
N LEU A 185 4.53 -17.76 5.37
CA LEU A 185 5.12 -18.87 6.10
C LEU A 185 5.67 -18.41 7.46
N VAL A 186 6.34 -17.27 7.46
CA VAL A 186 7.07 -16.71 8.60
C VAL A 186 7.00 -15.19 8.60
N VAL A 187 6.97 -14.62 9.80
CA VAL A 187 7.17 -13.19 10.03
C VAL A 187 8.49 -13.00 10.75
N LEU A 188 9.35 -12.12 10.24
CA LEU A 188 10.65 -11.78 10.77
C LEU A 188 10.63 -10.36 11.32
N THR A 189 11.09 -10.16 12.55
CA THR A 189 11.17 -8.84 13.21
C THR A 189 12.59 -8.61 13.72
N PRO A 190 13.57 -8.29 12.82
CA PRO A 190 14.96 -8.10 13.20
C PRO A 190 15.11 -7.01 14.27
N ASP A 191 16.05 -7.22 15.20
CA ASP A 191 16.31 -6.27 16.30
C ASP A 191 17.17 -5.10 15.82
N THR A 192 18.03 -5.34 14.84
CA THR A 192 18.99 -4.34 14.34
C THR A 192 19.06 -4.32 12.82
N GLU A 193 19.47 -3.17 12.27
CA GLU A 193 19.74 -3.02 10.85
C GLU A 193 20.75 -4.04 10.33
N ALA A 194 21.79 -4.37 11.10
CA ALA A 194 22.88 -5.26 10.71
C ALA A 194 22.40 -6.69 10.35
N GLU A 195 21.28 -7.14 10.89
CA GLU A 195 20.71 -8.46 10.62
C GLU A 195 20.07 -8.58 9.23
N MET A 196 19.71 -7.46 8.61
CA MET A 196 18.82 -7.44 7.43
C MET A 196 19.39 -8.16 6.23
N ALA A 197 20.66 -7.91 5.84
CA ALA A 197 21.25 -8.51 4.64
C ALA A 197 21.33 -10.04 4.75
N ALA A 198 21.74 -10.54 5.92
CA ALA A 198 21.83 -11.96 6.17
C ALA A 198 20.44 -12.64 6.21
N LEU A 199 19.42 -11.97 6.75
CA LEU A 199 18.03 -12.46 6.73
C LEU A 199 17.46 -12.51 5.31
N VAL A 200 17.68 -11.47 4.51
CA VAL A 200 17.28 -11.43 3.10
C VAL A 200 17.91 -12.59 2.35
N LYS A 201 19.23 -12.77 2.46
CA LYS A 201 19.95 -13.87 1.82
C LYS A 201 19.44 -15.23 2.27
N GLY A 202 19.22 -15.42 3.57
CA GLY A 202 18.66 -16.64 4.13
C GLY A 202 17.26 -16.96 3.60
N CYS A 203 16.40 -15.96 3.43
CA CYS A 203 15.08 -16.12 2.82
C CYS A 203 15.17 -16.53 1.34
N ILE A 204 16.08 -15.92 0.57
CA ILE A 204 16.32 -16.26 -0.84
C ILE A 204 16.80 -17.72 -0.97
N GLU A 205 17.76 -18.14 -0.16
CA GLU A 205 18.28 -19.53 -0.14
C GLU A 205 17.21 -20.56 0.25
N LEU A 206 16.21 -20.15 1.02
CA LEU A 206 15.06 -20.97 1.38
C LEU A 206 13.97 -20.99 0.29
N GLY A 207 14.10 -20.18 -0.74
CA GLY A 207 13.10 -20.00 -1.81
C GLY A 207 11.82 -19.32 -1.33
N LEU A 208 11.93 -18.36 -0.38
CA LEU A 208 10.83 -17.58 0.13
C LEU A 208 10.72 -16.25 -0.62
N THR A 209 9.50 -15.89 -0.99
CA THR A 209 9.18 -14.53 -1.47
C THR A 209 9.25 -13.57 -0.29
N ILE A 210 10.03 -12.51 -0.42
CA ILE A 210 10.21 -11.52 0.64
C ILE A 210 9.19 -10.40 0.47
N ILE A 211 8.50 -10.08 1.57
CA ILE A 211 7.53 -8.98 1.66
C ILE A 211 8.05 -7.97 2.68
N PRO A 212 8.60 -6.83 2.26
CA PRO A 212 8.98 -5.76 3.18
C PRO A 212 7.75 -5.14 3.83
N ARG A 213 7.80 -4.88 5.13
CA ARG A 213 6.68 -4.28 5.85
C ARG A 213 7.16 -3.27 6.88
N GLY A 214 6.56 -2.10 6.86
CA GLY A 214 6.56 -1.11 7.94
C GLY A 214 5.18 -1.09 8.61
N GLY A 215 4.53 0.05 8.68
CA GLY A 215 3.20 0.20 9.30
C GLY A 215 2.03 -0.44 8.55
N GLY A 216 2.23 -0.96 7.34
CA GLY A 216 1.15 -1.57 6.53
C GLY A 216 0.04 -0.60 6.12
N THR A 217 0.36 0.68 5.99
CA THR A 217 -0.61 1.77 5.68
C THR A 217 -0.76 2.05 4.19
N GLY A 218 -0.08 1.30 3.33
CA GLY A 218 -0.14 1.46 1.87
C GLY A 218 -1.47 0.98 1.28
N TYR A 219 -1.80 1.52 0.09
CA TYR A 219 -3.03 1.22 -0.65
C TYR A 219 -2.81 0.45 -1.94
N THR A 220 -1.62 -0.12 -2.14
CA THR A 220 -1.24 -0.79 -3.41
C THR A 220 -1.19 -2.30 -3.30
N GLY A 221 -1.34 -2.85 -2.08
CA GLY A 221 -1.17 -4.29 -1.85
C GLY A 221 0.29 -4.72 -1.72
N GLY A 222 1.25 -3.80 -1.69
CA GLY A 222 2.68 -4.10 -1.64
C GLY A 222 3.15 -4.84 -0.37
N ALA A 223 2.36 -4.79 0.70
CA ALA A 223 2.65 -5.49 1.96
C ALA A 223 1.83 -6.78 2.16
N ILE A 224 1.15 -7.28 1.10
CA ILE A 224 0.27 -8.45 1.17
C ILE A 224 0.97 -9.68 0.59
N PRO A 225 1.09 -10.77 1.35
CA PRO A 225 1.56 -12.05 0.82
C PRO A 225 0.58 -12.62 -0.24
N LEU A 226 1.10 -12.98 -1.41
CA LEU A 226 0.32 -13.62 -2.48
C LEU A 226 0.52 -15.15 -2.52
N ASP A 227 1.58 -15.64 -1.89
CA ASP A 227 1.92 -17.07 -1.81
C ASP A 227 2.27 -17.43 -0.36
N TRP A 228 1.93 -18.64 0.05
CA TRP A 228 2.24 -19.17 1.37
C TRP A 228 3.75 -19.34 1.63
N LYS A 229 4.58 -19.48 0.57
CA LYS A 229 6.04 -19.49 0.66
C LYS A 229 6.61 -18.08 0.71
N SER A 230 6.12 -17.27 1.60
CA SER A 230 6.61 -15.92 1.79
C SER A 230 7.10 -15.66 3.21
N ALA A 231 8.04 -14.75 3.32
CA ALA A 231 8.55 -14.19 4.57
C ALA A 231 8.18 -12.70 4.60
N VAL A 232 7.42 -12.28 5.60
CA VAL A 232 7.25 -10.85 5.86
C VAL A 232 8.39 -10.40 6.75
N ILE A 233 9.19 -9.44 6.28
CA ILE A 233 10.23 -8.79 7.10
C ILE A 233 9.66 -7.46 7.57
N ASN A 234 9.30 -7.39 8.86
CA ASN A 234 8.73 -6.21 9.49
C ASN A 234 9.82 -5.42 10.20
N THR A 235 9.94 -4.14 9.85
CA THR A 235 10.94 -3.21 10.39
C THR A 235 10.55 -2.58 11.72
N GLU A 236 9.51 -3.06 12.40
CA GLU A 236 8.92 -2.45 13.60
C GLU A 236 9.90 -2.19 14.75
N LYS A 237 11.02 -2.92 14.80
CA LYS A 237 12.06 -2.76 15.84
C LYS A 237 13.22 -1.84 15.39
N LEU A 238 13.31 -1.50 14.11
CA LEU A 238 14.30 -0.56 13.59
C LEU A 238 13.82 0.89 13.86
N ILE A 239 13.89 1.32 15.11
CA ILE A 239 13.25 2.54 15.59
C ILE A 239 14.21 3.62 16.10
N THR A 240 15.48 3.51 15.75
CA THR A 240 16.47 4.52 16.11
C THR A 240 16.18 5.82 15.37
N LEU A 241 15.98 6.87 16.15
CA LEU A 241 15.79 8.25 15.71
C LEU A 241 16.97 9.08 16.22
N GLY A 242 17.80 9.55 15.29
CA GLY A 242 18.96 10.40 15.61
C GLY A 242 18.53 11.80 16.08
N ALA A 243 19.47 12.51 16.66
CA ALA A 243 19.29 13.94 16.93
C ALA A 243 19.23 14.75 15.62
N VAL A 244 18.65 15.95 15.68
CA VAL A 244 18.77 16.93 14.61
C VAL A 244 20.20 17.44 14.59
N GLU A 245 20.87 17.29 13.46
CA GLU A 245 22.26 17.67 13.24
C GLU A 245 22.38 18.64 12.08
N ARG A 246 23.28 19.59 12.17
CA ARG A 246 23.65 20.41 11.02
C ARG A 246 24.91 19.83 10.39
N ILE A 247 24.80 19.39 9.16
CA ILE A 247 25.91 18.77 8.42
C ILE A 247 26.05 19.40 7.04
N ARG A 248 27.26 19.31 6.49
CA ARG A 248 27.53 19.68 5.10
C ARG A 248 27.22 18.48 4.21
N LEU A 249 26.21 18.61 3.37
CA LEU A 249 25.90 17.60 2.36
C LEU A 249 26.84 17.73 1.16
N PRO A 250 27.11 16.64 0.42
CA PRO A 250 27.91 16.67 -0.80
C PRO A 250 27.39 17.72 -1.79
N GLY A 251 28.30 18.55 -2.30
CA GLY A 251 27.96 19.62 -3.26
C GLY A 251 27.36 20.89 -2.65
N LEU A 252 27.23 21.00 -1.34
CA LEU A 252 26.77 22.22 -0.66
C LEU A 252 27.90 22.89 0.10
N ASP A 253 27.97 24.23 0.00
CA ASP A 253 28.96 25.05 0.73
C ASP A 253 28.56 25.37 2.18
N ARG A 254 27.34 25.09 2.55
CA ARG A 254 26.77 25.36 3.89
C ARG A 254 26.28 24.09 4.58
N GLU A 255 26.22 24.17 5.89
CA GLU A 255 25.55 23.16 6.71
C GLU A 255 24.03 23.30 6.62
N VAL A 256 23.35 22.16 6.56
CA VAL A 256 21.89 22.07 6.54
C VAL A 256 21.41 21.18 7.68
N PRO A 257 20.24 21.46 8.28
CA PRO A 257 19.69 20.63 9.32
C PRO A 257 19.22 19.31 8.71
N THR A 258 19.62 18.22 9.33
CA THR A 258 19.24 16.86 8.92
C THR A 258 18.88 16.02 10.12
N ILE A 259 18.20 14.92 9.88
CA ILE A 259 17.89 13.90 10.88
C ILE A 259 18.10 12.51 10.28
N HIS A 260 18.75 11.63 11.04
CA HIS A 260 18.90 10.22 10.69
C HIS A 260 17.78 9.40 11.30
N THR A 261 17.26 8.42 10.56
CA THR A 261 16.15 7.57 10.99
C THR A 261 16.35 6.15 10.52
N GLU A 262 16.02 5.17 11.33
CA GLU A 262 15.82 3.80 10.86
C GLU A 262 14.41 3.62 10.24
N ALA A 263 14.24 2.56 9.45
CA ALA A 263 13.07 2.35 8.59
C ALA A 263 11.75 2.15 9.36
N GLY A 264 11.79 1.62 10.58
CA GLY A 264 10.62 1.37 11.42
C GLY A 264 10.17 2.59 12.23
N VAL A 265 10.92 3.69 12.22
CA VAL A 265 10.51 4.93 12.92
C VAL A 265 9.19 5.42 12.35
N VAL A 266 8.21 5.65 13.23
CA VAL A 266 6.90 6.20 12.86
C VAL A 266 7.08 7.66 12.38
N THR A 267 6.48 7.98 11.25
CA THR A 267 6.61 9.27 10.57
C THR A 267 6.33 10.46 11.49
N GLN A 268 5.29 10.37 12.32
CA GLN A 268 4.92 11.43 13.26
C GLN A 268 6.04 11.73 14.27
N ARG A 269 6.78 10.71 14.73
CA ARG A 269 7.90 10.93 15.68
C ARG A 269 9.02 11.78 15.06
N VAL A 270 9.27 11.62 13.76
CA VAL A 270 10.26 12.44 13.05
C VAL A 270 9.77 13.88 12.92
N ALA A 271 8.48 14.06 12.62
CA ALA A 271 7.86 15.38 12.56
C ALA A 271 7.91 16.09 13.89
N ASP A 272 7.60 15.40 15.01
CA ASP A 272 7.65 15.94 16.36
C ASP A 272 9.08 16.35 16.77
N ALA A 273 10.09 15.53 16.41
CA ALA A 273 11.49 15.83 16.67
C ALA A 273 11.97 17.07 15.89
N ALA A 274 11.54 17.21 14.62
CA ALA A 274 11.83 18.39 13.82
C ALA A 274 11.17 19.64 14.38
N GLU A 275 9.89 19.56 14.77
CA GLU A 275 9.13 20.67 15.36
C GLU A 275 9.75 21.13 16.69
N ALA A 276 10.19 20.21 17.54
CA ALA A 276 10.88 20.52 18.79
C ALA A 276 12.20 21.29 18.57
N ALA A 277 12.83 21.14 17.39
CA ALA A 277 14.01 21.88 16.97
C ALA A 277 13.68 23.17 16.17
N GLY A 278 12.40 23.57 16.07
CA GLY A 278 11.97 24.74 15.29
C GLY A 278 12.05 24.51 13.77
N LEU A 279 11.99 23.25 13.32
CA LEU A 279 12.15 22.84 11.94
C LEU A 279 10.92 22.07 11.43
N VAL A 280 10.86 21.83 10.14
CA VAL A 280 9.80 21.09 9.46
C VAL A 280 10.36 19.81 8.85
N PHE A 281 9.75 18.67 9.18
CA PHE A 281 9.85 17.46 8.40
C PHE A 281 8.76 17.47 7.31
N ALA A 282 9.17 17.36 6.05
CA ALA A 282 8.28 17.62 4.91
C ALA A 282 7.37 16.45 4.55
N CYS A 283 7.77 15.21 4.85
CA CYS A 283 6.97 14.02 4.54
C CYS A 283 5.83 13.87 5.57
N ASP A 284 4.59 14.19 5.16
CA ASP A 284 3.42 14.22 6.05
C ASP A 284 2.18 13.52 5.48
N PRO A 285 2.25 12.20 5.17
CA PRO A 285 1.09 11.47 4.70
C PRO A 285 -0.05 11.49 5.74
N THR A 286 -1.29 11.29 5.30
CA THR A 286 -2.44 11.20 6.23
C THR A 286 -2.29 10.12 7.29
N SER A 287 -1.50 9.09 6.97
CA SER A 287 -1.16 7.98 7.85
C SER A 287 0.07 8.22 8.73
N ALA A 288 0.56 9.45 8.89
CA ALA A 288 1.81 9.75 9.60
C ALA A 288 1.91 9.16 11.01
N GLU A 289 0.77 9.00 11.71
CA GLU A 289 0.71 8.40 13.05
C GLU A 289 0.94 6.87 13.07
N ALA A 290 0.90 6.21 11.90
CA ALA A 290 1.04 4.75 11.76
C ALA A 290 2.04 4.34 10.67
N SER A 291 2.31 5.18 9.67
CA SER A 291 3.30 4.89 8.63
C SER A 291 4.72 4.99 9.16
N CYS A 292 5.62 4.19 8.57
CA CYS A 292 7.02 4.16 8.94
C CYS A 292 7.91 4.74 7.83
N ILE A 293 9.07 5.21 8.20
CA ILE A 293 10.03 5.89 7.32
C ILE A 293 10.42 5.04 6.11
N GLY A 294 10.70 3.75 6.28
CA GLY A 294 11.02 2.85 5.17
C GLY A 294 9.88 2.76 4.14
N GLY A 295 8.63 2.70 4.62
CA GLY A 295 7.45 2.75 3.77
C GLY A 295 7.29 4.09 3.05
N ASN A 296 7.56 5.21 3.73
CA ASN A 296 7.51 6.53 3.12
C ASN A 296 8.48 6.66 1.94
N ILE A 297 9.67 6.06 2.03
CA ILE A 297 10.65 6.04 0.95
C ILE A 297 10.18 5.12 -0.17
N ALA A 298 9.83 3.88 0.17
CA ALA A 298 9.41 2.86 -0.79
C ALA A 298 8.20 3.30 -1.62
N MET A 299 7.30 4.12 -1.04
CA MET A 299 6.12 4.67 -1.70
C MET A 299 6.31 6.09 -2.22
N ASN A 300 7.48 6.70 -2.02
CA ASN A 300 7.73 8.12 -2.29
C ASN A 300 6.64 9.01 -1.68
N ALA A 301 6.34 8.80 -0.41
CA ALA A 301 5.21 9.42 0.26
C ALA A 301 5.29 10.95 0.28
N GLY A 302 4.15 11.58 0.11
CA GLY A 302 3.94 13.00 0.28
C GLY A 302 2.68 13.25 1.10
N GLY A 303 2.35 14.51 1.31
CA GLY A 303 1.13 14.92 1.98
C GLY A 303 0.81 16.36 1.60
N LYS A 304 0.11 17.08 2.49
CA LYS A 304 -0.24 18.49 2.25
C LYS A 304 1.00 19.39 2.06
N LYS A 305 2.08 19.09 2.78
CA LYS A 305 3.34 19.84 2.71
C LYS A 305 4.08 19.64 1.38
N ALA A 306 3.72 18.59 0.62
CA ALA A 306 4.36 18.32 -0.67
C ALA A 306 4.15 19.43 -1.71
N VAL A 307 3.14 20.28 -1.56
CA VAL A 307 2.94 21.44 -2.43
C VAL A 307 4.12 22.41 -2.36
N LEU A 308 4.75 22.54 -1.19
CA LEU A 308 5.92 23.40 -0.98
C LEU A 308 7.25 22.63 -1.05
N TRP A 309 7.38 21.53 -0.31
CA TRP A 309 8.65 20.83 -0.09
C TRP A 309 8.80 19.52 -0.88
N GLY A 310 7.80 19.15 -1.68
CA GLY A 310 7.84 17.91 -2.45
C GLY A 310 7.53 16.64 -1.61
N THR A 311 7.92 15.50 -2.15
CA THR A 311 7.71 14.16 -1.59
C THR A 311 8.94 13.66 -0.82
N ALA A 312 8.94 12.41 -0.40
CA ALA A 312 10.08 11.78 0.27
C ALA A 312 11.37 11.94 -0.53
N LEU A 313 11.34 11.65 -1.84
CA LEU A 313 12.51 11.79 -2.74
C LEU A 313 13.14 13.18 -2.71
N ASP A 314 12.31 14.22 -2.65
CA ASP A 314 12.81 15.61 -2.67
C ASP A 314 13.62 15.96 -1.41
N ASN A 315 13.37 15.23 -0.31
CA ASN A 315 13.91 15.52 1.03
C ASN A 315 14.96 14.51 1.52
N LEU A 316 15.26 13.46 0.73
CA LEU A 316 16.28 12.47 1.07
C LEU A 316 17.68 13.01 0.73
N ALA A 317 18.57 13.02 1.74
CA ALA A 317 20.00 13.26 1.54
C ALA A 317 20.74 11.96 1.22
N SER A 318 20.39 10.88 1.93
CA SER A 318 20.91 9.52 1.68
C SER A 318 19.97 8.48 2.27
N TRP A 319 20.07 7.24 1.81
CA TRP A 319 19.39 6.09 2.40
C TRP A 319 20.22 4.83 2.23
N ARG A 320 19.90 3.85 3.05
CA ARG A 320 20.53 2.55 3.03
C ARG A 320 19.48 1.47 2.84
N MET A 321 19.82 0.45 2.07
CA MET A 321 18.92 -0.66 1.77
C MET A 321 19.69 -1.96 1.55
N VAL A 322 18.95 -3.07 1.59
CA VAL A 322 19.46 -4.39 1.18
C VAL A 322 18.84 -4.73 -0.18
N THR A 323 19.69 -5.07 -1.15
CA THR A 323 19.28 -5.42 -2.51
C THR A 323 18.69 -6.84 -2.59
N PRO A 324 18.04 -7.23 -3.71
CA PRO A 324 17.59 -8.61 -3.93
C PRO A 324 18.72 -9.66 -3.91
N GLU A 325 19.96 -9.25 -4.13
CA GLU A 325 21.15 -10.12 -4.06
C GLU A 325 21.66 -10.30 -2.61
N GLY A 326 21.07 -9.59 -1.65
CA GLY A 326 21.51 -9.59 -0.26
C GLY A 326 22.77 -8.76 -0.03
N GLU A 327 23.07 -7.81 -0.92
CA GLU A 327 24.11 -6.81 -0.77
C GLU A 327 23.58 -5.57 -0.04
N TRP A 328 24.42 -4.89 0.71
CA TRP A 328 24.13 -3.55 1.18
C TRP A 328 24.32 -2.53 0.07
N LEU A 329 23.39 -1.59 -0.02
CA LEU A 329 23.46 -0.44 -0.91
C LEU A 329 23.26 0.84 -0.12
N GLU A 330 24.22 1.75 -0.21
CA GLU A 330 24.11 3.12 0.27
C GLU A 330 23.96 4.07 -0.92
N VAL A 331 22.89 4.85 -0.91
CA VAL A 331 22.60 5.86 -1.94
C VAL A 331 22.74 7.24 -1.31
N THR A 332 23.61 8.06 -1.88
CA THR A 332 23.85 9.43 -1.40
C THR A 332 23.61 10.43 -2.53
N ARG A 333 22.79 11.44 -2.28
CA ARG A 333 22.57 12.54 -3.22
C ARG A 333 23.75 13.51 -3.18
N LEU A 334 24.40 13.73 -4.35
CA LEU A 334 25.65 14.49 -4.43
C LEU A 334 25.46 16.00 -4.57
N ASN A 335 24.31 16.45 -5.05
CA ASN A 335 24.04 17.87 -5.36
C ASN A 335 22.62 18.24 -4.95
N HIS A 336 22.31 18.11 -3.66
CA HIS A 336 20.98 18.37 -3.15
C HIS A 336 20.59 19.86 -3.37
N ASN A 337 19.54 20.12 -4.15
CA ASN A 337 19.10 21.50 -4.43
C ASN A 337 18.25 22.12 -3.29
N LEU A 338 18.01 21.38 -2.17
CA LEU A 338 17.18 21.79 -1.03
C LEU A 338 15.75 22.21 -1.42
N GLY A 339 15.28 21.70 -2.52
CA GLY A 339 13.98 21.93 -3.12
C GLY A 339 13.50 20.69 -3.87
N LYS A 340 12.51 20.87 -4.73
CA LYS A 340 11.98 19.77 -5.52
C LYS A 340 13.02 19.28 -6.51
N ILE A 341 13.21 17.97 -6.58
CA ILE A 341 14.29 17.35 -7.37
C ILE A 341 14.18 17.67 -8.86
N HIS A 342 12.94 17.83 -9.38
CA HIS A 342 12.71 18.14 -10.79
C HIS A 342 13.02 19.60 -11.17
N ASP A 343 13.29 20.48 -10.19
CA ASP A 343 13.77 21.84 -10.45
C ASP A 343 15.29 21.89 -10.68
N ALA A 344 16.00 20.81 -10.37
CA ALA A 344 17.40 20.66 -10.69
C ALA A 344 17.59 20.28 -12.16
N GLU A 345 18.57 20.86 -12.86
CA GLU A 345 18.93 20.44 -14.21
C GLU A 345 19.35 18.95 -14.22
N LEU A 346 20.19 18.58 -13.26
CA LEU A 346 20.70 17.22 -13.09
C LEU A 346 20.72 16.85 -11.60
N ALA A 347 20.13 15.73 -11.25
CA ALA A 347 20.24 15.12 -9.94
C ALA A 347 21.27 13.99 -9.99
N SER A 348 22.30 14.07 -9.15
CA SER A 348 23.40 13.11 -9.13
C SER A 348 23.37 12.30 -7.84
N PHE A 349 23.59 11.00 -7.96
CA PHE A 349 23.63 10.06 -6.85
C PHE A 349 24.91 9.22 -6.90
N GLU A 350 25.47 8.93 -5.73
CA GLU A 350 26.50 7.93 -5.54
C GLU A 350 25.84 6.66 -4.96
N LEU A 351 26.10 5.51 -5.58
CA LEU A 351 25.63 4.21 -5.18
C LEU A 351 26.82 3.38 -4.74
N LYS A 352 26.94 3.09 -3.44
CA LYS A 352 28.00 2.24 -2.87
C LYS A 352 27.45 0.90 -2.46
N TYR A 353 27.95 -0.15 -3.07
CA TYR A 353 27.57 -1.53 -2.77
C TYR A 353 28.60 -2.19 -1.85
N PHE A 354 28.10 -2.92 -0.85
CA PHE A 354 28.92 -3.67 0.08
C PHE A 354 28.42 -5.12 0.15
N ASP A 355 29.30 -6.02 0.58
CA ASP A 355 28.92 -7.40 0.83
C ASP A 355 27.88 -7.50 1.97
N ALA A 356 27.35 -8.71 2.20
CA ALA A 356 26.34 -8.95 3.22
C ALA A 356 26.78 -8.58 4.65
N SER A 357 28.11 -8.49 4.93
CA SER A 357 28.64 -8.01 6.21
C SER A 357 28.55 -6.47 6.34
N GLY A 358 28.38 -5.76 5.25
CA GLY A 358 28.39 -4.29 5.19
C GLY A 358 29.78 -3.66 5.37
N GLN A 359 30.86 -4.48 5.40
CA GLN A 359 32.22 -4.00 5.68
C GLN A 359 33.08 -3.87 4.42
N ARG A 360 32.94 -4.81 3.48
CA ARG A 360 33.74 -4.81 2.25
C ARG A 360 32.99 -4.14 1.12
N ALA A 361 33.52 -3.02 0.64
CA ALA A 361 33.01 -2.37 -0.56
C ALA A 361 33.21 -3.28 -1.78
N LEU A 362 32.18 -3.44 -2.58
CA LEU A 362 32.18 -4.25 -3.81
C LEU A 362 32.37 -3.36 -5.03
N ARG A 363 31.59 -2.29 -5.13
CA ARG A 363 31.62 -1.35 -6.25
C ARG A 363 31.02 -0.01 -5.84
N THR A 364 31.38 1.03 -6.58
CA THR A 364 30.75 2.36 -6.49
C THR A 364 30.34 2.78 -7.89
N GLU A 365 29.10 3.22 -8.00
CA GLU A 365 28.52 3.68 -9.26
C GLU A 365 28.02 5.11 -9.09
N ARG A 366 27.98 5.87 -10.19
CA ARG A 366 27.36 7.19 -10.23
C ARG A 366 26.12 7.13 -11.13
N LEU A 367 25.02 7.67 -10.64
CA LEU A 367 23.77 7.76 -11.38
C LEU A 367 23.39 9.23 -11.53
N ASP A 368 23.39 9.71 -12.75
CA ASP A 368 23.02 11.09 -13.10
C ASP A 368 21.68 11.08 -13.83
N ILE A 369 20.68 11.77 -13.30
CA ILE A 369 19.30 11.77 -13.80
C ILE A 369 18.89 13.21 -14.08
N PRO A 370 18.47 13.57 -15.31
CA PRO A 370 17.89 14.89 -15.59
C PRO A 370 16.67 15.15 -14.72
N GLY A 371 16.59 16.31 -14.08
CA GLY A 371 15.49 16.67 -13.19
C GLY A 371 14.11 16.53 -13.84
N ALA A 372 13.98 16.91 -15.10
CA ALA A 372 12.74 16.77 -15.89
C ALA A 372 12.23 15.34 -16.02
N THR A 373 13.09 14.32 -15.82
CA THR A 373 12.70 12.90 -15.83
C THR A 373 11.83 12.54 -14.63
N PHE A 374 12.03 13.19 -13.48
CA PHE A 374 11.28 12.87 -12.26
C PHE A 374 9.82 13.30 -12.33
N ARG A 375 9.56 14.48 -12.92
CA ARG A 375 8.19 15.03 -13.01
C ARG A 375 7.99 15.80 -14.29
N LYS A 376 6.84 15.60 -14.89
CA LYS A 376 6.40 16.37 -16.05
C LYS A 376 5.88 17.73 -15.60
N ALA A 377 6.25 18.79 -16.33
CA ALA A 377 5.78 20.13 -16.05
C ALA A 377 4.23 20.21 -15.99
N GLY A 378 3.70 20.86 -14.97
CA GLY A 378 2.27 21.05 -14.76
C GLY A 378 1.51 19.88 -14.15
N LEU A 379 2.16 18.76 -13.85
CA LEU A 379 1.53 17.59 -13.23
C LEU A 379 1.73 17.49 -11.70
N GLY A 380 2.14 18.59 -11.04
CA GLY A 380 2.22 18.61 -9.58
C GLY A 380 3.30 17.69 -9.02
N LYS A 381 2.92 16.80 -8.13
CA LYS A 381 3.83 15.87 -7.43
C LYS A 381 3.97 14.50 -8.09
N ASP A 382 3.30 14.25 -9.21
CA ASP A 382 3.40 12.95 -9.88
C ASP A 382 4.74 12.73 -10.55
N VAL A 383 5.18 11.49 -10.55
CA VAL A 383 6.43 11.06 -11.15
C VAL A 383 6.16 10.59 -12.57
N THR A 384 6.87 11.17 -13.54
CA THR A 384 6.70 10.83 -14.96
C THR A 384 7.23 9.44 -15.28
N ASP A 385 8.40 9.11 -14.73
CA ASP A 385 9.00 7.77 -14.84
C ASP A 385 8.88 7.04 -13.50
N LYS A 386 8.04 6.00 -13.45
CA LYS A 386 7.85 5.19 -12.23
C LYS A 386 9.10 4.41 -11.83
N PHE A 387 10.02 4.16 -12.75
CA PHE A 387 11.31 3.55 -12.46
C PHE A 387 12.37 4.57 -12.00
N LEU A 388 12.10 5.87 -12.08
CA LEU A 388 13.01 6.94 -11.70
C LEU A 388 14.41 6.77 -12.35
N ALA A 389 14.44 6.39 -13.64
CA ALA A 389 15.66 6.09 -14.40
C ALA A 389 16.58 5.08 -13.69
N GLY A 390 16.02 4.15 -12.92
CA GLY A 390 16.77 3.12 -12.19
C GLY A 390 17.24 3.53 -10.80
N LEU A 391 16.84 4.67 -10.25
CA LEU A 391 17.16 5.07 -8.87
C LEU A 391 16.62 4.03 -7.88
N PRO A 392 17.47 3.36 -7.06
CA PRO A 392 17.02 2.27 -6.19
C PRO A 392 16.18 2.75 -5.00
N GLY A 393 15.27 1.88 -4.54
CA GLY A 393 14.56 1.97 -3.26
C GLY A 393 13.36 2.90 -3.26
N VAL A 394 13.45 4.07 -3.89
CA VAL A 394 12.39 5.09 -3.86
C VAL A 394 11.31 4.75 -4.88
N GLN A 395 10.04 4.79 -4.45
CA GLN A 395 8.86 4.53 -5.31
C GLN A 395 8.86 3.15 -5.99
N LYS A 396 9.47 2.17 -5.37
CA LYS A 396 9.55 0.78 -5.86
C LYS A 396 8.70 -0.19 -5.02
N GLU A 397 8.00 0.32 -4.02
CA GLU A 397 7.14 -0.47 -3.12
C GLU A 397 7.86 -1.66 -2.45
N GLY A 398 9.19 -1.57 -2.35
CA GLY A 398 10.04 -2.63 -1.78
C GLY A 398 10.34 -3.79 -2.73
N CYS A 399 10.01 -3.70 -4.04
CA CYS A 399 10.26 -4.79 -4.99
C CYS A 399 11.73 -4.88 -5.44
N ASP A 400 12.52 -3.83 -5.25
CA ASP A 400 13.96 -3.77 -5.59
C ASP A 400 14.88 -3.82 -4.36
N GLY A 401 14.32 -4.06 -3.17
CA GLY A 401 15.07 -4.21 -1.93
C GLY A 401 14.34 -3.67 -0.70
N LEU A 402 15.00 -3.78 0.44
CA LEU A 402 14.47 -3.37 1.74
C LEU A 402 15.20 -2.14 2.25
N ILE A 403 14.49 -1.03 2.39
CA ILE A 403 15.01 0.18 3.05
C ILE A 403 15.22 -0.12 4.53
N THR A 404 16.39 0.27 5.07
CA THR A 404 16.77 0.03 6.47
C THR A 404 16.96 1.32 7.27
N SER A 405 17.50 2.36 6.64
CA SER A 405 17.68 3.67 7.28
C SER A 405 17.78 4.78 6.24
N ALA A 406 17.65 6.03 6.68
CA ALA A 406 17.76 7.20 5.83
C ALA A 406 18.21 8.44 6.60
N ARG A 407 18.77 9.41 5.87
CA ARG A 407 19.02 10.77 6.35
C ARG A 407 18.16 11.75 5.55
N TRP A 408 17.45 12.60 6.29
CA TRP A 408 16.50 13.55 5.75
C TRP A 408 16.96 14.97 5.93
N VAL A 409 16.70 15.80 4.93
CA VAL A 409 16.81 17.25 5.06
C VAL A 409 15.59 17.78 5.80
N LEU A 410 15.82 18.67 6.76
CA LEU A 410 14.77 19.40 7.47
C LEU A 410 14.73 20.85 6.95
N HIS A 411 13.54 21.42 6.99
CA HIS A 411 13.32 22.78 6.49
C HIS A 411 13.08 23.76 7.63
N ARG A 412 13.37 25.03 7.38
CA ARG A 412 13.04 26.10 8.31
C ARG A 412 11.53 26.21 8.46
N MET A 413 11.06 26.34 9.71
CA MET A 413 9.65 26.61 9.97
C MET A 413 9.38 28.11 9.72
N PRO A 414 8.38 28.45 8.89
CA PRO A 414 7.94 29.84 8.75
C PRO A 414 7.38 30.38 10.08
N GLU A 415 7.63 31.65 10.39
CA GLU A 415 7.27 32.24 11.69
C GLU A 415 5.75 32.41 11.84
N HIS A 416 5.07 32.76 10.75
CA HIS A 416 3.65 33.02 10.75
C HIS A 416 2.90 32.09 9.79
N THR A 417 1.77 31.56 10.25
CA THR A 417 0.91 30.70 9.46
C THR A 417 -0.55 31.08 9.67
N ARG A 418 -1.32 31.16 8.58
CA ARG A 418 -2.78 31.21 8.58
C ARG A 418 -3.34 30.03 7.78
N THR A 419 -4.32 29.33 8.34
CA THR A 419 -5.02 28.28 7.61
C THR A 419 -6.31 28.84 7.06
N VAL A 420 -6.53 28.69 5.75
CA VAL A 420 -7.79 29.01 5.09
C VAL A 420 -8.61 27.73 4.89
N CYS A 421 -9.94 27.86 5.05
CA CYS A 421 -10.90 26.81 4.74
C CYS A 421 -11.95 27.44 3.81
N LEU A 422 -12.03 26.94 2.57
CA LEU A 422 -12.85 27.51 1.51
C LEU A 422 -13.94 26.50 1.15
N GLU A 423 -15.18 26.81 1.46
CA GLU A 423 -16.35 25.96 1.20
C GLU A 423 -17.02 26.41 -0.11
N PHE A 424 -17.12 25.53 -1.10
CA PHE A 424 -17.75 25.83 -2.39
C PHE A 424 -19.11 25.13 -2.47
N PHE A 425 -20.13 25.91 -2.81
CA PHE A 425 -21.49 25.45 -3.00
C PHE A 425 -21.85 25.54 -4.49
N GLY A 426 -22.58 24.62 -5.04
CA GLY A 426 -22.83 24.54 -6.48
C GLY A 426 -22.09 23.39 -7.13
N HIS A 427 -21.77 23.46 -8.41
CA HIS A 427 -21.05 22.39 -9.10
C HIS A 427 -19.55 22.47 -8.85
N ALA A 428 -18.88 21.30 -8.73
CA ALA A 428 -17.43 21.25 -8.54
C ALA A 428 -16.67 22.00 -9.65
N LYS A 429 -17.16 21.97 -10.89
CA LYS A 429 -16.60 22.70 -12.03
C LYS A 429 -16.55 24.21 -11.84
N ASP A 430 -17.46 24.79 -11.05
CA ASP A 430 -17.52 26.24 -10.83
C ASP A 430 -16.42 26.70 -9.84
N ALA A 431 -15.88 25.78 -9.04
CA ALA A 431 -14.80 26.03 -8.10
C ALA A 431 -13.40 25.95 -8.74
N VAL A 432 -13.22 25.16 -9.81
CA VAL A 432 -11.92 24.94 -10.44
C VAL A 432 -11.20 26.23 -10.88
N PRO A 433 -11.89 27.23 -11.50
CA PRO A 433 -11.24 28.50 -11.82
C PRO A 433 -10.68 29.24 -10.60
N SER A 434 -11.36 29.14 -9.43
CA SER A 434 -10.83 29.71 -8.19
C SER A 434 -9.59 28.99 -7.70
N ILE A 435 -9.50 27.67 -7.86
CA ILE A 435 -8.31 26.91 -7.49
C ILE A 435 -7.11 27.33 -8.34
N VAL A 436 -7.31 27.46 -9.65
CA VAL A 436 -6.26 27.91 -10.59
C VAL A 436 -5.79 29.32 -10.22
N GLU A 437 -6.73 30.25 -10.00
CA GLU A 437 -6.43 31.64 -9.64
C GLU A 437 -5.70 31.74 -8.30
N ILE A 438 -6.12 30.97 -7.28
CA ILE A 438 -5.45 30.91 -5.97
C ILE A 438 -4.01 30.42 -6.14
N LYS A 439 -3.80 29.33 -6.90
CA LYS A 439 -2.47 28.81 -7.19
C LYS A 439 -1.58 29.87 -7.87
N ASP A 440 -2.09 30.50 -8.93
CA ASP A 440 -1.31 31.48 -9.69
C ASP A 440 -1.00 32.72 -8.86
N PHE A 441 -1.97 33.20 -8.07
CA PHE A 441 -1.79 34.28 -7.10
C PHE A 441 -0.69 33.92 -6.08
N MET A 442 -0.78 32.76 -5.43
CA MET A 442 0.17 32.36 -4.40
C MET A 442 1.60 32.17 -4.96
N PHE A 443 1.75 31.68 -6.19
CA PHE A 443 3.05 31.58 -6.83
C PHE A 443 3.64 32.95 -7.21
N ALA A 444 2.81 33.89 -7.57
CA ALA A 444 3.25 35.28 -7.78
C ALA A 444 3.64 35.96 -6.46
N GLU A 445 2.83 35.74 -5.42
CA GLU A 445 3.05 36.30 -4.09
C GLU A 445 4.31 35.76 -3.43
N ALA A 446 4.62 34.47 -3.63
CA ALA A 446 5.86 33.85 -3.16
C ALA A 446 7.12 34.56 -3.71
N ARG A 447 7.08 34.95 -4.98
CA ARG A 447 8.19 35.71 -5.61
C ARG A 447 8.27 37.17 -5.14
N ARG A 448 7.11 37.77 -4.80
CA ARG A 448 7.01 39.18 -4.45
C ARG A 448 7.31 39.43 -2.97
N THR A 449 6.82 38.63 -2.07
CA THR A 449 6.83 38.85 -0.62
C THR A 449 7.45 37.71 0.19
N GLY A 450 7.74 36.57 -0.43
CA GLY A 450 8.18 35.38 0.29
C GLY A 450 7.07 34.64 1.02
N VAL A 451 5.79 35.04 0.84
CA VAL A 451 4.65 34.31 1.41
C VAL A 451 4.37 33.04 0.59
N LEU A 452 4.32 31.90 1.25
CA LEU A 452 4.29 30.58 0.62
C LEU A 452 2.95 29.87 0.87
N LEU A 453 2.52 29.07 -0.08
CA LEU A 453 1.46 28.09 0.11
C LEU A 453 2.09 26.77 0.61
N ALA A 454 2.01 26.53 1.93
CA ALA A 454 2.69 25.41 2.58
C ALA A 454 1.84 24.13 2.66
N GLY A 455 0.58 24.21 2.30
CA GLY A 455 -0.32 23.07 2.23
C GLY A 455 -1.60 23.45 1.49
N LEU A 456 -2.10 22.53 0.67
CA LEU A 456 -3.40 22.66 0.00
C LEU A 456 -4.00 21.28 -0.20
N GLU A 457 -5.22 21.09 0.26
CA GLU A 457 -5.96 19.83 0.13
C GLU A 457 -7.38 20.11 -0.35
N HIS A 458 -7.87 19.21 -1.19
CA HIS A 458 -9.22 19.20 -1.71
C HIS A 458 -10.01 18.05 -1.08
N LEU A 459 -11.20 18.34 -0.58
CA LEU A 459 -12.15 17.38 -0.04
C LEU A 459 -13.44 17.47 -0.85
N ASP A 460 -13.86 16.38 -1.47
CA ASP A 460 -15.11 16.30 -2.24
C ASP A 460 -16.34 16.06 -1.36
N ASP A 461 -17.54 16.15 -1.92
CA ASP A 461 -18.79 16.01 -1.16
C ASP A 461 -19.02 14.59 -0.63
N ARG A 462 -18.48 13.55 -1.27
CA ARG A 462 -18.55 12.17 -0.80
C ARG A 462 -17.70 11.99 0.45
N TYR A 463 -16.47 12.51 0.41
CA TYR A 463 -15.59 12.53 1.58
C TYR A 463 -16.23 13.32 2.74
N LEU A 464 -16.75 14.51 2.46
CA LEU A 464 -17.38 15.38 3.47
C LEU A 464 -18.55 14.69 4.17
N ARG A 465 -19.39 13.94 3.43
CA ARG A 465 -20.46 13.12 4.00
C ARG A 465 -19.92 11.98 4.85
N ALA A 466 -18.92 11.27 4.35
CA ALA A 466 -18.34 10.11 5.04
C ALA A 466 -17.72 10.47 6.40
N VAL A 467 -17.08 11.64 6.49
CA VAL A 467 -16.44 12.10 7.73
C VAL A 467 -17.38 12.86 8.67
N GLY A 468 -18.62 13.12 8.24
CA GLY A 468 -19.58 13.93 9.01
C GLY A 468 -19.13 15.38 9.13
N TYR A 469 -18.67 15.97 8.00
CA TYR A 469 -18.17 17.34 7.98
C TYR A 469 -19.25 18.33 8.41
N THR A 470 -18.88 19.24 9.31
CA THR A 470 -19.75 20.34 9.73
C THR A 470 -19.33 21.62 9.01
N THR A 471 -20.21 22.14 8.18
CA THR A 471 -19.99 23.43 7.48
C THR A 471 -19.80 24.57 8.46
N LYS A 472 -18.93 25.49 8.10
CA LYS A 472 -18.68 26.74 8.82
C LYS A 472 -19.57 27.86 8.26
N SER A 473 -20.07 27.66 7.05
CA SER A 473 -20.98 28.57 6.37
C SER A 473 -22.38 28.61 7.03
N LYS A 474 -22.98 29.75 7.01
CA LYS A 474 -24.40 29.94 7.38
C LYS A 474 -25.37 29.59 6.23
N ARG A 475 -24.84 29.32 5.04
CA ARG A 475 -25.64 28.85 3.88
C ARG A 475 -26.05 27.41 4.17
N GLY A 476 -27.25 27.10 4.38
CA GLY A 476 -27.69 25.72 4.66
C GLY A 476 -27.17 24.70 3.63
N GLY A 477 -26.90 23.48 4.06
CA GLY A 477 -26.44 22.37 3.24
C GLY A 477 -24.95 22.09 3.31
N LEU A 478 -24.57 20.91 2.80
CA LEU A 478 -23.17 20.46 2.74
C LEU A 478 -22.50 21.08 1.50
N PRO A 479 -21.29 21.67 1.61
CA PRO A 479 -20.55 22.13 0.43
C PRO A 479 -20.24 20.96 -0.51
N LYS A 480 -20.16 21.24 -1.80
CA LYS A 480 -19.75 20.26 -2.82
C LYS A 480 -18.25 20.03 -2.83
N MET A 481 -17.50 20.99 -2.33
CA MET A 481 -16.05 20.92 -2.25
C MET A 481 -15.56 21.82 -1.12
N VAL A 482 -14.54 21.35 -0.41
CA VAL A 482 -13.80 22.15 0.56
C VAL A 482 -12.32 22.15 0.16
N LEU A 483 -11.71 23.33 0.14
CA LEU A 483 -10.25 23.48 0.09
C LEU A 483 -9.75 23.93 1.45
N ILE A 484 -8.71 23.27 1.94
CA ILE A 484 -8.01 23.65 3.16
C ILE A 484 -6.55 23.93 2.79
N GLY A 485 -6.04 25.12 3.15
CA GLY A 485 -4.67 25.51 2.80
C GLY A 485 -3.95 26.23 3.94
N ASP A 486 -2.64 26.04 4.04
CA ASP A 486 -1.75 26.77 4.94
C ASP A 486 -0.96 27.81 4.16
N ILE A 487 -1.11 29.08 4.53
CA ILE A 487 -0.39 30.22 3.98
C ILE A 487 0.61 30.69 5.04
N THR A 488 1.89 30.72 4.68
CA THR A 488 2.99 30.92 5.63
C THR A 488 3.99 31.96 5.13
N GLY A 489 4.69 32.59 6.06
CA GLY A 489 5.76 33.56 5.77
C GLY A 489 6.35 34.15 7.03
N ASP A 490 7.32 35.05 6.88
CA ASP A 490 7.99 35.70 7.99
C ASP A 490 7.41 37.09 8.30
N ASP A 491 6.66 37.70 7.37
CA ASP A 491 5.92 38.92 7.59
C ASP A 491 4.46 38.62 7.90
N PRO A 492 3.97 38.89 9.14
CA PRO A 492 2.60 38.60 9.56
C PRO A 492 1.54 39.37 8.75
N ASP A 493 1.87 40.58 8.31
CA ASP A 493 0.96 41.41 7.53
C ASP A 493 0.86 40.92 6.08
N ALA A 494 1.95 40.51 5.49
CA ALA A 494 1.94 39.89 4.17
C ALA A 494 1.16 38.58 4.15
N VAL A 495 1.36 37.71 5.18
CA VAL A 495 0.57 36.48 5.36
C VAL A 495 -0.91 36.78 5.55
N ALA A 496 -1.25 37.85 6.29
CA ALA A 496 -2.63 38.27 6.50
C ALA A 496 -3.29 38.75 5.20
N ARG A 497 -2.59 39.59 4.43
CA ARG A 497 -3.05 40.08 3.12
C ARG A 497 -3.26 38.94 2.13
N ALA A 498 -2.29 38.01 2.03
CA ALA A 498 -2.38 36.86 1.13
C ALA A 498 -3.57 35.96 1.50
N ALA A 499 -3.77 35.64 2.79
CA ALA A 499 -4.91 34.85 3.25
C ALA A 499 -6.25 35.53 2.95
N SER A 500 -6.35 36.85 3.13
CA SER A 500 -7.54 37.63 2.82
C SER A 500 -7.85 37.63 1.32
N GLU A 501 -6.83 37.73 0.49
CA GLU A 501 -7.00 37.68 -0.97
C GLU A 501 -7.46 36.31 -1.46
N VAL A 502 -6.89 35.23 -0.91
CA VAL A 502 -7.33 33.86 -1.20
C VAL A 502 -8.82 33.66 -0.84
N VAL A 503 -9.25 34.17 0.31
CA VAL A 503 -10.66 34.15 0.72
C VAL A 503 -11.50 34.98 -0.26
N ARG A 504 -11.03 36.16 -0.67
CA ARG A 504 -11.73 37.01 -1.66
C ARG A 504 -11.93 36.30 -3.00
N ILE A 505 -10.91 35.61 -3.50
CA ILE A 505 -10.98 34.81 -4.74
C ILE A 505 -12.04 33.70 -4.59
N ALA A 506 -12.06 32.98 -3.49
CA ALA A 506 -13.07 31.94 -3.25
C ALA A 506 -14.48 32.52 -3.20
N ASN A 507 -14.68 33.65 -2.49
CA ASN A 507 -15.98 34.30 -2.33
C ASN A 507 -16.52 34.89 -3.64
N SER A 508 -15.66 35.15 -4.63
CA SER A 508 -16.10 35.66 -5.92
C SER A 508 -16.83 34.65 -6.81
N ARG A 509 -16.78 33.34 -6.47
CA ARG A 509 -17.34 32.25 -7.29
C ARG A 509 -18.04 31.19 -6.41
N SER A 510 -19.18 31.52 -5.85
CA SER A 510 -20.01 30.57 -5.07
C SER A 510 -19.30 29.90 -3.88
N GLY A 511 -18.17 30.46 -3.45
CA GLY A 511 -17.43 30.01 -2.27
C GLY A 511 -17.73 30.85 -1.04
N GLU A 512 -17.39 30.34 0.12
CA GLU A 512 -17.30 31.06 1.39
C GLU A 512 -16.02 30.66 2.12
N GLY A 513 -15.16 31.64 2.38
CA GLY A 513 -13.83 31.41 2.93
C GLY A 513 -13.72 31.82 4.40
N PHE A 514 -13.00 31.02 5.17
CA PHE A 514 -12.73 31.22 6.59
C PHE A 514 -11.24 31.16 6.84
N THR A 515 -10.75 31.97 7.79
CA THR A 515 -9.33 32.00 8.16
C THR A 515 -9.17 31.65 9.64
N ALA A 516 -8.26 30.73 9.95
CA ALA A 516 -7.83 30.39 11.30
C ALA A 516 -6.39 30.88 11.53
N VAL A 517 -6.18 31.62 12.64
CA VAL A 517 -4.88 32.17 13.05
C VAL A 517 -4.30 31.36 14.20
N ALA A 518 -5.08 31.13 15.27
CA ALA A 518 -4.65 30.39 16.44
C ALA A 518 -4.35 28.93 16.10
N ALA A 519 -3.30 28.35 16.69
CA ALA A 519 -2.85 26.97 16.42
C ALA A 519 -3.96 25.92 16.58
N ASP A 520 -4.79 26.05 17.63
CA ASP A 520 -5.90 25.11 17.87
C ASP A 520 -7.02 25.24 16.83
N ALA A 521 -7.32 26.46 16.35
CA ALA A 521 -8.27 26.66 15.27
C ALA A 521 -7.75 26.07 13.96
N ARG A 522 -6.46 26.22 13.66
CA ARG A 522 -5.82 25.60 12.49
C ARG A 522 -5.87 24.07 12.57
N LYS A 523 -5.55 23.48 13.74
CA LYS A 523 -5.66 22.02 13.96
C LYS A 523 -7.09 21.51 13.70
N LYS A 524 -8.11 22.26 14.13
CA LYS A 524 -9.52 21.90 13.87
C LYS A 524 -9.86 21.87 12.37
N PHE A 525 -9.34 22.79 11.56
CA PHE A 525 -9.57 22.78 10.11
C PHE A 525 -8.97 21.54 9.45
N TRP A 526 -7.82 21.07 9.94
CA TRP A 526 -7.13 19.90 9.43
C TRP A 526 -7.62 18.55 10.02
N ALA A 527 -8.43 18.58 11.09
CA ALA A 527 -8.85 17.36 11.77
C ALA A 527 -9.67 16.42 10.86
N ASP A 528 -10.52 16.96 10.01
CA ASP A 528 -11.37 16.16 9.12
C ASP A 528 -10.56 15.41 8.04
N ARG A 529 -9.40 15.92 7.63
CA ARG A 529 -8.49 15.25 6.70
C ARG A 529 -8.01 13.87 7.20
N LYS A 530 -7.83 13.71 8.51
CA LYS A 530 -7.29 12.49 9.11
C LYS A 530 -8.29 11.32 9.13
N LYS A 531 -9.54 11.54 8.77
CA LYS A 531 -10.62 10.54 8.85
C LYS A 531 -10.75 9.67 7.58
N THR A 532 -9.67 9.43 6.85
CA THR A 532 -9.70 8.69 5.56
C THR A 532 -10.30 7.28 5.67
N ALA A 533 -10.14 6.60 6.80
CA ALA A 533 -10.77 5.30 7.04
C ALA A 533 -12.32 5.35 7.09
N ALA A 534 -12.91 6.53 7.23
CA ALA A 534 -14.36 6.67 7.26
C ALA A 534 -15.03 6.34 5.92
N ILE A 535 -14.32 6.46 4.79
CA ILE A 535 -14.86 6.16 3.46
C ILE A 535 -15.17 4.67 3.32
N SER A 536 -14.27 3.79 3.73
CA SER A 536 -14.48 2.34 3.67
C SER A 536 -15.63 1.88 4.54
N ARG A 537 -15.92 2.58 5.64
CA ARG A 537 -17.07 2.31 6.53
C ARG A 537 -18.42 2.51 5.84
N HIS A 538 -18.51 3.41 4.85
CA HIS A 538 -19.76 3.77 4.21
C HIS A 538 -20.01 3.09 2.86
N THR A 539 -19.01 2.48 2.25
CA THR A 539 -19.11 1.99 0.88
C THR A 539 -19.22 0.48 0.75
N ASN A 540 -18.84 -0.31 1.76
CA ASN A 540 -18.71 -1.77 1.68
C ASN A 540 -17.97 -2.26 0.41
N ALA A 541 -17.24 -1.36 -0.25
CA ALA A 541 -16.52 -1.63 -1.46
C ALA A 541 -15.03 -1.85 -1.16
N PHE A 542 -14.38 -2.63 -2.00
CA PHE A 542 -12.93 -2.69 -1.98
C PHE A 542 -12.35 -1.30 -2.21
N LYS A 543 -11.40 -0.93 -1.38
CA LYS A 543 -10.67 0.29 -1.55
C LYS A 543 -9.54 0.04 -2.54
N ILE A 544 -9.76 0.45 -3.79
CA ILE A 544 -8.70 0.59 -4.77
C ILE A 544 -8.37 2.07 -4.80
N ASN A 545 -7.17 2.41 -4.36
CA ASN A 545 -6.71 3.79 -4.37
C ASN A 545 -5.65 3.94 -5.45
N GLU A 546 -5.99 4.67 -6.52
CA GLU A 546 -5.05 5.06 -7.56
C GLU A 546 -4.89 6.57 -7.52
N ASP A 547 -3.69 7.03 -7.25
CA ASP A 547 -3.36 8.43 -7.37
C ASP A 547 -3.28 8.80 -8.85
N VAL A 548 -4.24 9.60 -9.30
CA VAL A 548 -4.30 10.13 -10.66
C VAL A 548 -3.88 11.59 -10.64
N VAL A 549 -2.93 11.95 -11.49
CA VAL A 549 -2.50 13.34 -11.66
C VAL A 549 -2.99 13.84 -13.00
N ILE A 550 -3.73 14.94 -12.97
CA ILE A 550 -4.29 15.62 -14.13
C ILE A 550 -3.91 17.10 -14.10
N PRO A 551 -3.82 17.76 -15.25
CA PRO A 551 -3.67 19.21 -15.29
C PRO A 551 -4.83 19.89 -14.54
N LEU A 552 -4.50 20.79 -13.63
CA LEU A 552 -5.47 21.43 -12.74
C LEU A 552 -6.69 22.03 -13.48
N PRO A 553 -6.56 22.70 -14.64
CA PRO A 553 -7.71 23.20 -15.40
C PRO A 553 -8.68 22.10 -15.89
N ARG A 554 -8.22 20.84 -16.01
CA ARG A 554 -9.04 19.69 -16.44
C ARG A 554 -9.70 18.94 -15.28
N MET A 555 -9.52 19.39 -14.06
CA MET A 555 -10.07 18.73 -12.87
C MET A 555 -11.60 18.62 -12.92
N ALA A 556 -12.29 19.60 -13.51
CA ALA A 556 -13.75 19.56 -13.69
C ALA A 556 -14.19 18.41 -14.61
N GLU A 557 -13.55 18.26 -15.78
CA GLU A 557 -13.81 17.14 -16.71
C GLU A 557 -13.60 15.79 -16.04
N TYR A 558 -12.51 15.67 -15.28
CA TYR A 558 -12.19 14.46 -14.55
C TYR A 558 -13.28 14.10 -13.54
N THR A 559 -13.71 15.07 -12.72
CA THR A 559 -14.74 14.87 -11.71
C THR A 559 -16.07 14.44 -12.33
N ASP A 560 -16.51 15.15 -13.37
CA ASP A 560 -17.75 14.83 -14.10
C ASP A 560 -17.66 13.44 -14.77
N GLY A 561 -16.49 13.10 -15.34
CA GLY A 561 -16.23 11.81 -15.97
C GLY A 561 -16.31 10.65 -14.98
N ILE A 562 -15.67 10.77 -13.82
CA ILE A 562 -15.70 9.74 -12.75
C ILE A 562 -17.12 9.59 -12.19
N GLU A 563 -17.85 10.68 -11.99
CA GLU A 563 -19.24 10.61 -11.51
C GLU A 563 -20.13 9.86 -12.51
N ARG A 564 -20.03 10.17 -13.81
CA ARG A 564 -20.76 9.47 -14.87
C ARG A 564 -20.43 7.97 -14.90
N ILE A 565 -19.15 7.59 -14.88
CA ILE A 565 -18.72 6.18 -14.87
C ILE A 565 -19.31 5.45 -13.66
N ASN A 566 -19.27 6.04 -12.48
CA ASN A 566 -19.84 5.45 -11.28
C ASN A 566 -21.36 5.23 -11.38
N ILE A 567 -22.10 6.17 -11.96
CA ILE A 567 -23.54 6.04 -12.19
C ILE A 567 -23.81 4.92 -13.20
N GLU A 568 -23.13 4.93 -14.36
CA GLU A 568 -23.32 3.94 -15.42
C GLU A 568 -23.02 2.50 -14.93
N LEU A 569 -21.90 2.30 -14.22
CA LEU A 569 -21.55 1.00 -13.67
C LEU A 569 -22.53 0.54 -12.59
N SER A 570 -22.96 1.46 -11.70
CA SER A 570 -23.93 1.13 -10.66
C SER A 570 -25.28 0.72 -11.26
N LEU A 571 -25.75 1.40 -12.29
CA LEU A 571 -27.00 1.05 -12.99
C LEU A 571 -26.86 -0.29 -13.71
N ARG A 572 -25.76 -0.53 -14.44
CA ARG A 572 -25.49 -1.80 -15.12
C ARG A 572 -25.53 -2.97 -14.14
N ASN A 573 -24.77 -2.90 -13.04
CA ASN A 573 -24.72 -3.95 -12.03
C ASN A 573 -26.10 -4.23 -11.40
N LYS A 574 -26.91 -3.18 -11.18
CA LYS A 574 -28.29 -3.33 -10.65
C LYS A 574 -29.21 -4.01 -11.66
N ILE A 575 -29.10 -3.70 -12.96
CA ILE A 575 -29.88 -4.31 -14.03
C ILE A 575 -29.51 -5.80 -14.16
N GLU A 576 -28.20 -6.12 -14.16
CA GLU A 576 -27.73 -7.51 -14.19
C GLU A 576 -28.29 -8.31 -13.00
N LEU A 577 -28.14 -7.76 -11.78
CA LEU A 577 -28.67 -8.42 -10.58
C LEU A 577 -30.19 -8.62 -10.61
N ALA A 578 -30.95 -7.61 -11.07
CA ALA A 578 -32.39 -7.70 -11.22
C ALA A 578 -32.83 -8.71 -12.30
N GLY A 579 -31.99 -8.93 -13.31
CA GLY A 579 -32.24 -9.94 -14.34
C GLY A 579 -31.92 -11.38 -13.90
N GLU A 580 -31.07 -11.53 -12.87
CA GLU A 580 -30.76 -12.83 -12.26
C GLU A 580 -31.78 -13.25 -11.19
N LEU A 581 -32.52 -12.32 -10.59
CA LEU A 581 -33.59 -12.54 -9.61
C LEU A 581 -34.92 -12.85 -10.30
#